data_685403c1a4ba5abccaeb90033080ed78
#
_entry.id   685403c1a4ba5abccaeb90033080ed78
#
_cell.length_a   1.000
_cell.length_b   1.000
_cell.length_c   1.000
_cell.angle_alpha   90.00
_cell.angle_beta   90.00
_cell.angle_gamma   90.00
#
_symmetry.space_group_name_H-M   'P 1'
#
loop_
_entity.id
_entity.type
_entity.pdbx_description
1 polymer ?
#
loop_
_entity_poly.entity_id
_entity_poly.type
_entity_poly.pdbx_seq_one_letter_code
_entity_poly.pdbx_strand_id
1 'polypeptide(L)'
;SGLFCAVKVITNIADAFQTVEVNLNKWKPVIPNKKFDVNIRWPEDIQAEQRIFDEKLPAVQEFLKHNKFNEVTHDATNKELGIIAVGKSYVDTLTTLQKHNIVPEKHGISILKIGMSWPLQGSLIEKFCSDHEDILIIEEKGSLVEDQIYKLLYGYSYAPRIYGKNLLSRCL
;
A
#
# COMPACT_ATOMS: atom_id res chain seq x y z
N SER A 1 4.97 -17.81 8.23
CA SER A 1 3.62 -17.21 8.06
C SER A 1 2.56 -18.23 7.60
N GLY A 2 2.95 -19.35 6.96
CA GLY A 2 2.01 -20.31 6.38
C GLY A 2 1.12 -19.72 5.26
N LEU A 3 1.55 -18.61 4.67
CA LEU A 3 0.95 -17.98 3.51
C LEU A 3 1.94 -17.97 2.34
N PHE A 4 1.41 -18.01 1.12
CA PHE A 4 2.21 -17.78 -0.06
C PHE A 4 2.57 -16.30 -0.16
N CYS A 5 3.82 -16.01 -0.50
CA CYS A 5 4.27 -14.66 -0.79
C CYS A 5 4.68 -14.57 -2.25
N ALA A 6 4.26 -13.51 -2.91
CA ALA A 6 4.64 -13.23 -4.29
C ALA A 6 5.15 -11.80 -4.42
N VAL A 7 6.22 -11.64 -5.20
CA VAL A 7 6.72 -10.32 -5.62
C VAL A 7 6.58 -10.25 -7.13
N LYS A 8 5.77 -9.29 -7.59
CA LYS A 8 5.62 -9.03 -9.03
C LYS A 8 6.72 -8.10 -9.49
N VAL A 9 7.57 -8.60 -10.37
CA VAL A 9 8.65 -7.82 -11.00
C VAL A 9 8.42 -7.80 -12.49
N ILE A 10 8.31 -6.61 -13.06
CA ILE A 10 8.22 -6.42 -14.53
C ILE A 10 9.61 -6.22 -15.11
N THR A 11 9.79 -6.52 -16.41
CA THR A 11 11.10 -6.45 -17.11
C THR A 11 11.79 -5.11 -16.90
N ASN A 12 11.07 -4.00 -17.07
CA ASN A 12 11.64 -2.66 -16.91
C ASN A 12 12.17 -2.37 -15.50
N ILE A 13 11.65 -3.07 -14.47
CA ILE A 13 12.16 -2.99 -13.11
C ILE A 13 13.34 -3.95 -12.92
N ALA A 14 13.26 -5.15 -13.48
CA ALA A 14 14.32 -6.15 -13.37
C ALA A 14 15.63 -5.69 -14.04
N ASP A 15 15.51 -4.93 -15.15
CA ASP A 15 16.64 -4.38 -15.89
C ASP A 15 17.10 -3.00 -15.38
N ALA A 16 16.38 -2.43 -14.41
CA ALA A 16 16.77 -1.17 -13.79
C ALA A 16 17.81 -1.39 -12.68
N PHE A 17 18.71 -0.44 -12.54
CA PHE A 17 19.65 -0.40 -11.43
C PHE A 17 19.63 0.97 -10.77
N GLN A 18 19.79 0.95 -9.45
CA GLN A 18 19.81 2.14 -8.61
C GLN A 18 20.81 1.94 -7.48
N THR A 19 21.51 2.99 -7.12
CA THR A 19 22.32 3.00 -5.90
C THR A 19 21.39 3.15 -4.71
N VAL A 20 21.46 2.21 -3.77
CA VAL A 20 20.70 2.24 -2.53
C VAL A 20 21.62 2.19 -1.33
N GLU A 21 21.31 2.96 -0.29
CA GLU A 21 22.01 2.85 0.98
C GLU A 21 21.46 1.66 1.76
N VAL A 22 22.29 0.64 1.99
CA VAL A 22 21.91 -0.54 2.75
C VAL A 22 22.37 -0.42 4.20
N ASN A 23 21.40 -0.30 5.10
CA ASN A 23 21.65 -0.34 6.53
C ASN A 23 20.95 -1.54 7.14
N LEU A 24 21.68 -2.64 7.35
CA LEU A 24 21.16 -3.90 7.91
C LEU A 24 20.57 -3.75 9.32
N ASN A 25 21.02 -2.76 10.10
CA ASN A 25 20.46 -2.49 11.42
C ASN A 25 19.10 -1.84 11.39
N LYS A 26 18.73 -1.20 10.27
CA LYS A 26 17.43 -0.55 10.07
C LYS A 26 16.29 -1.55 9.80
N TRP A 27 16.64 -2.78 9.39
CA TRP A 27 15.70 -3.80 8.96
C TRP A 27 15.58 -4.96 9.96
N LYS A 28 15.25 -4.65 11.20
CA LYS A 28 14.91 -5.70 12.17
C LYS A 28 13.39 -5.86 12.17
N PRO A 29 12.85 -6.98 11.61
CA PRO A 29 11.42 -7.19 11.61
C PRO A 29 10.89 -7.38 13.03
N VAL A 30 9.83 -6.66 13.35
CA VAL A 30 9.08 -6.85 14.57
C VAL A 30 8.05 -7.94 14.33
N ILE A 31 8.20 -9.07 14.99
CA ILE A 31 7.25 -10.18 14.89
C ILE A 31 6.20 -9.99 15.99
N PRO A 32 4.92 -9.75 15.64
CA PRO A 32 3.86 -9.62 16.63
C PRO A 32 3.73 -10.89 17.48
N ASN A 33 3.45 -10.73 18.76
CA ASN A 33 3.36 -11.84 19.71
C ASN A 33 2.07 -12.66 19.57
N LYS A 34 1.52 -12.77 18.36
CA LYS A 34 0.31 -13.53 18.06
C LYS A 34 0.71 -14.91 17.55
N LYS A 35 0.42 -15.93 18.35
CA LYS A 35 0.61 -17.32 17.95
C LYS A 35 -0.57 -17.74 17.08
N PHE A 36 -0.28 -18.32 15.92
CA PHE A 36 -1.25 -18.96 15.04
C PHE A 36 -0.63 -20.21 14.42
N ASP A 37 -1.48 -21.19 14.06
CA ASP A 37 -1.02 -22.43 13.45
C ASP A 37 -0.63 -22.18 11.99
N VAL A 38 0.67 -22.32 11.70
CA VAL A 38 1.24 -22.16 10.36
C VAL A 38 1.15 -23.43 9.52
N ASN A 39 0.77 -24.56 10.12
CA ASN A 39 0.79 -25.84 9.45
C ASN A 39 -0.37 -25.96 8.44
N ILE A 40 -0.06 -26.54 7.31
CA ILE A 40 -1.04 -26.99 6.34
C ILE A 40 -1.23 -28.48 6.57
N ARG A 41 -2.45 -28.90 6.91
CA ARG A 41 -2.77 -30.29 7.19
C ARG A 41 -3.69 -30.83 6.08
N TRP A 42 -3.32 -31.94 5.51
CA TRP A 42 -4.16 -32.71 4.61
C TRP A 42 -5.00 -33.71 5.45
N PRO A 43 -6.30 -33.89 5.25
CA PRO A 43 -7.19 -33.30 4.20
C PRO A 43 -8.10 -32.15 4.72
N GLU A 44 -7.60 -31.26 5.56
CA GLU A 44 -8.41 -30.20 6.23
C GLU A 44 -8.59 -28.95 5.31
N ASP A 45 -9.12 -29.11 4.12
CA ASP A 45 -9.19 -28.03 3.13
C ASP A 45 -10.06 -26.87 3.61
N ILE A 46 -11.26 -27.13 4.12
CA ILE A 46 -12.21 -26.10 4.60
C ILE A 46 -11.64 -25.37 5.83
N GLN A 47 -11.10 -26.14 6.77
CA GLN A 47 -10.49 -25.57 7.98
C GLN A 47 -9.22 -24.78 7.64
N ALA A 48 -8.48 -25.20 6.62
CA ALA A 48 -7.30 -24.46 6.14
C ALA A 48 -7.70 -23.12 5.54
N GLU A 49 -8.76 -23.07 4.75
CA GLU A 49 -9.31 -21.82 4.20
C GLU A 49 -9.81 -20.91 5.31
N GLN A 50 -10.59 -21.41 6.24
CA GLN A 50 -11.09 -20.66 7.38
C GLN A 50 -9.94 -20.03 8.18
N ARG A 51 -8.88 -20.79 8.47
CA ARG A 51 -7.69 -20.28 9.17
C ARG A 51 -6.98 -19.15 8.41
N ILE A 52 -7.05 -19.12 7.08
CA ILE A 52 -6.49 -18.01 6.31
C ILE A 52 -7.19 -16.71 6.69
N PHE A 53 -8.52 -16.71 6.71
CA PHE A 53 -9.31 -15.51 6.99
C PHE A 53 -9.35 -15.14 8.46
N ASP A 54 -9.50 -16.11 9.36
CA ASP A 54 -9.71 -15.87 10.79
C ASP A 54 -8.40 -15.63 11.56
N GLU A 55 -7.28 -16.19 11.09
CA GLU A 55 -6.02 -16.14 11.82
C GLU A 55 -4.89 -15.48 11.03
N LYS A 56 -4.62 -15.97 9.80
CA LYS A 56 -3.41 -15.60 9.07
C LYS A 56 -3.46 -14.18 8.49
N LEU A 57 -4.57 -13.79 7.85
CA LEU A 57 -4.72 -12.44 7.34
C LEU A 57 -4.75 -11.38 8.46
N PRO A 58 -5.47 -11.57 9.57
CA PRO A 58 -5.34 -10.70 10.74
C PRO A 58 -3.91 -10.59 11.28
N ALA A 59 -3.16 -11.70 11.30
CA ALA A 59 -1.76 -11.67 11.73
C ALA A 59 -0.86 -10.87 10.76
N VAL A 60 -1.13 -10.93 9.46
CA VAL A 60 -0.45 -10.08 8.46
C VAL A 60 -0.78 -8.61 8.69
N GLN A 61 -2.02 -8.26 9.00
CA GLN A 61 -2.39 -6.87 9.31
C GLN A 61 -1.64 -6.34 10.53
N GLU A 62 -1.51 -7.15 11.58
CA GLU A 62 -0.72 -6.78 12.76
C GLU A 62 0.78 -6.64 12.42
N PHE A 63 1.31 -7.53 11.60
CA PHE A 63 2.70 -7.43 11.13
C PHE A 63 2.94 -6.14 10.34
N LEU A 64 2.03 -5.75 9.46
CA LEU A 64 2.11 -4.51 8.69
C LEU A 64 2.13 -3.26 9.58
N LYS A 65 1.30 -3.22 10.62
CA LYS A 65 1.26 -2.11 11.58
C LYS A 65 2.60 -1.87 12.27
N HIS A 66 3.35 -2.94 12.56
CA HIS A 66 4.62 -2.86 13.28
C HIS A 66 5.83 -2.65 12.38
N ASN A 67 5.74 -2.94 11.09
CA ASN A 67 6.91 -3.03 10.21
C ASN A 67 6.99 -1.99 9.09
N LYS A 68 6.15 -0.98 9.08
CA LYS A 68 6.21 0.17 8.15
C LYS A 68 6.45 -0.19 6.67
N PHE A 69 5.84 -1.28 6.19
CA PHE A 69 5.85 -1.59 4.76
C PHE A 69 5.06 -0.55 3.96
N ASN A 70 3.99 -0.06 4.57
CA ASN A 70 3.19 1.04 4.07
C ASN A 70 3.37 2.21 5.03
N GLU A 71 3.75 3.38 4.52
CA GLU A 71 4.01 4.54 5.36
C GLU A 71 3.70 5.85 4.64
N VAL A 72 3.24 6.84 5.41
CA VAL A 72 3.15 8.21 4.92
C VAL A 72 4.56 8.79 4.92
N THR A 73 5.10 9.04 3.73
CA THR A 73 6.47 9.51 3.56
C THR A 73 6.55 11.04 3.48
N HIS A 74 5.47 11.69 3.05
CA HIS A 74 5.30 13.13 2.98
C HIS A 74 3.93 13.45 3.57
N ASP A 75 3.89 14.27 4.61
CA ASP A 75 2.66 14.65 5.32
C ASP A 75 2.51 16.17 5.34
N ALA A 76 1.65 16.69 4.47
CA ALA A 76 1.37 18.12 4.39
C ALA A 76 0.45 18.57 5.54
N THR A 77 0.66 19.78 6.04
CA THR A 77 -0.23 20.38 7.05
C THR A 77 -1.58 20.75 6.44
N ASN A 78 -1.54 21.35 5.23
CA ASN A 78 -2.74 21.61 4.44
C ASN A 78 -2.94 20.43 3.48
N LYS A 79 -3.89 19.55 3.79
CA LYS A 79 -4.09 18.26 3.12
C LYS A 79 -5.03 18.41 1.91
N GLU A 80 -4.55 19.06 0.85
CA GLU A 80 -5.35 19.29 -0.36
C GLU A 80 -5.44 18.02 -1.23
N LEU A 81 -4.31 17.29 -1.37
CA LEU A 81 -4.24 16.09 -2.21
C LEU A 81 -3.48 14.98 -1.49
N GLY A 82 -4.08 13.82 -1.35
CA GLY A 82 -3.41 12.60 -0.97
C GLY A 82 -2.98 11.78 -2.19
N ILE A 83 -1.71 11.41 -2.28
CA ILE A 83 -1.21 10.50 -3.33
C ILE A 83 -0.91 9.16 -2.70
N ILE A 84 -1.52 8.08 -3.21
CA ILE A 84 -1.22 6.70 -2.82
C ILE A 84 -0.44 6.07 -3.97
N ALA A 85 0.85 5.82 -3.74
CA ALA A 85 1.75 5.32 -4.78
C ALA A 85 2.30 3.93 -4.44
N VAL A 86 2.28 3.03 -5.42
CA VAL A 86 2.57 1.60 -5.25
C VAL A 86 3.88 1.22 -5.92
N GLY A 87 4.80 0.63 -5.16
CA GLY A 87 6.05 0.08 -5.70
C GLY A 87 6.88 1.12 -6.45
N LYS A 88 7.23 0.82 -7.71
CA LYS A 88 8.02 1.73 -8.56
C LYS A 88 7.32 3.06 -8.82
N SER A 89 5.99 3.07 -8.91
CA SER A 89 5.22 4.31 -9.14
C SER A 89 5.47 5.36 -8.05
N TYR A 90 5.84 4.95 -6.84
CA TYR A 90 6.26 5.87 -5.78
C TYR A 90 7.53 6.65 -6.17
N VAL A 91 8.56 5.97 -6.68
CA VAL A 91 9.81 6.61 -7.11
C VAL A 91 9.57 7.52 -8.31
N ASP A 92 8.75 7.08 -9.26
CA ASP A 92 8.39 7.87 -10.43
C ASP A 92 7.61 9.14 -10.05
N THR A 93 6.71 9.03 -9.06
CA THR A 93 5.98 10.18 -8.50
C THR A 93 6.95 11.20 -7.90
N LEU A 94 7.86 10.77 -7.02
CA LEU A 94 8.84 11.67 -6.41
C LEU A 94 9.73 12.34 -7.46
N THR A 95 10.21 11.56 -8.43
CA THR A 95 11.05 12.07 -9.53
C THR A 95 10.30 13.11 -10.35
N THR A 96 9.02 12.87 -10.61
CA THR A 96 8.18 13.81 -11.37
C THR A 96 7.97 15.11 -10.61
N LEU A 97 7.60 15.02 -9.34
CA LEU A 97 7.43 16.19 -8.47
C LEU A 97 8.73 17.01 -8.39
N GLN A 98 9.86 16.35 -8.23
CA GLN A 98 11.17 17.00 -8.20
C GLN A 98 11.50 17.71 -9.51
N LYS A 99 11.27 17.08 -10.68
CA LYS A 99 11.49 17.68 -12.00
C LYS A 99 10.67 18.96 -12.20
N HIS A 100 9.52 19.04 -11.60
CA HIS A 100 8.63 20.22 -11.66
C HIS A 100 8.82 21.20 -10.50
N ASN A 101 9.86 21.00 -9.67
CA ASN A 101 10.14 21.82 -8.49
C ASN A 101 8.96 21.88 -7.49
N ILE A 102 8.18 20.80 -7.41
CA ILE A 102 7.07 20.66 -6.46
C ILE A 102 7.59 19.99 -5.20
N VAL A 103 7.56 20.71 -4.09
CA VAL A 103 7.82 20.18 -2.75
C VAL A 103 6.47 19.77 -2.14
N PRO A 104 6.20 18.47 -1.95
CA PRO A 104 4.88 17.99 -1.59
C PRO A 104 4.24 18.75 -0.43
N GLU A 105 4.93 18.85 0.68
CA GLU A 105 4.40 19.45 1.92
C GLU A 105 4.05 20.93 1.75
N LYS A 106 4.78 21.66 0.89
CA LYS A 106 4.52 23.09 0.62
C LYS A 106 3.32 23.31 -0.30
N HIS A 107 2.94 22.27 -1.05
CA HIS A 107 1.85 22.32 -2.03
C HIS A 107 0.63 21.54 -1.56
N GLY A 108 0.50 21.26 -0.26
CA GLY A 108 -0.66 20.56 0.29
C GLY A 108 -0.75 19.09 -0.13
N ILE A 109 0.37 18.48 -0.57
CA ILE A 109 0.40 17.11 -1.06
C ILE A 109 0.96 16.19 0.02
N SER A 110 0.17 15.21 0.44
CA SER A 110 0.64 14.09 1.25
C SER A 110 0.87 12.85 0.40
N ILE A 111 1.88 12.05 0.71
CA ILE A 111 2.19 10.85 -0.07
C ILE A 111 2.25 9.63 0.83
N LEU A 112 1.40 8.65 0.55
CA LEU A 112 1.39 7.32 1.15
C LEU A 112 2.06 6.33 0.19
N LYS A 113 3.18 5.77 0.64
CA LYS A 113 3.89 4.71 -0.06
C LYS A 113 3.30 3.36 0.31
N ILE A 114 2.94 2.57 -0.70
CA ILE A 114 2.49 1.19 -0.53
C ILE A 114 3.61 0.23 -0.94
N GLY A 115 4.16 -0.47 0.03
CA GLY A 115 5.14 -1.54 -0.19
C GLY A 115 4.50 -2.93 -0.25
N MET A 116 3.39 -3.12 0.47
CA MET A 116 2.59 -4.35 0.41
C MET A 116 1.21 -4.05 -0.17
N SER A 117 1.01 -4.47 -1.41
CA SER A 117 -0.19 -4.16 -2.18
C SER A 117 -1.38 -5.08 -1.88
N TRP A 118 -1.17 -6.23 -1.24
CA TRP A 118 -2.24 -7.14 -0.84
C TRP A 118 -1.81 -8.03 0.35
N PRO A 119 -2.65 -8.17 1.40
CA PRO A 119 -3.80 -7.32 1.68
C PRO A 119 -3.36 -5.91 2.12
N LEU A 120 -4.16 -4.89 1.78
CA LEU A 120 -3.87 -3.53 2.23
C LEU A 120 -4.03 -3.40 3.75
N GLN A 121 -3.25 -2.51 4.34
CA GLN A 121 -3.39 -2.14 5.75
C GLN A 121 -4.58 -1.19 5.93
N GLY A 122 -5.77 -1.75 6.17
CA GLY A 122 -7.04 -1.02 6.17
C GLY A 122 -7.02 0.23 7.05
N SER A 123 -6.59 0.09 8.31
CA SER A 123 -6.57 1.23 9.25
C SER A 123 -5.68 2.40 8.82
N LEU A 124 -4.59 2.15 8.10
CA LEU A 124 -3.72 3.21 7.56
C LEU A 124 -4.39 3.91 6.37
N ILE A 125 -5.01 3.12 5.48
CA ILE A 125 -5.73 3.64 4.31
C ILE A 125 -6.93 4.49 4.76
N GLU A 126 -7.75 3.99 5.67
CA GLU A 126 -8.90 4.70 6.22
C GLU A 126 -8.50 6.05 6.81
N LYS A 127 -7.47 6.05 7.66
CA LYS A 127 -6.96 7.28 8.25
C LYS A 127 -6.45 8.25 7.18
N PHE A 128 -5.64 7.78 6.25
CA PHE A 128 -5.09 8.62 5.19
C PHE A 128 -6.19 9.21 4.31
N CYS A 129 -7.18 8.40 3.94
CA CYS A 129 -8.30 8.84 3.11
C CYS A 129 -9.24 9.80 3.87
N SER A 130 -9.43 9.63 5.18
CA SER A 130 -10.26 10.55 5.97
C SER A 130 -9.65 11.95 6.14
N ASP A 131 -8.35 12.05 5.98
CA ASP A 131 -7.61 13.30 6.13
C ASP A 131 -7.62 14.17 4.84
N HIS A 132 -8.08 13.65 3.71
CA HIS A 132 -8.00 14.31 2.40
C HIS A 132 -9.35 14.29 1.67
N GLU A 133 -9.66 15.36 0.93
CA GLU A 133 -10.84 15.41 0.06
C GLU A 133 -10.61 14.71 -1.28
N ASP A 134 -9.39 14.80 -1.80
CA ASP A 134 -8.97 14.22 -3.07
C ASP A 134 -7.83 13.21 -2.87
N ILE A 135 -8.00 12.02 -3.46
CA ILE A 135 -6.98 10.96 -3.44
C ILE A 135 -6.64 10.55 -4.87
N LEU A 136 -5.35 10.63 -5.21
CA LEU A 136 -4.81 10.11 -6.46
C LEU A 136 -4.09 8.78 -6.19
N ILE A 137 -4.54 7.72 -6.87
CA ILE A 137 -3.91 6.39 -6.76
C ILE A 137 -3.05 6.15 -8.00
N ILE A 138 -1.76 5.87 -7.77
CA ILE A 138 -0.78 5.62 -8.82
C ILE A 138 -0.26 4.19 -8.66
N GLU A 139 -0.71 3.31 -9.54
CA GLU A 139 -0.27 1.92 -9.60
C GLU A 139 -0.10 1.44 -11.04
N GLU A 140 0.73 0.42 -11.25
CA GLU A 140 0.98 -0.14 -12.58
C GLU A 140 -0.10 -1.13 -13.01
N LYS A 141 -0.44 -1.12 -14.31
CA LYS A 141 -1.37 -2.05 -14.96
C LYS A 141 -2.80 -1.97 -14.40
N GLY A 142 -3.31 -3.07 -13.79
CA GLY A 142 -4.68 -3.14 -13.29
C GLY A 142 -4.89 -2.43 -11.95
N SER A 143 -6.14 -2.22 -11.58
CA SER A 143 -6.60 -1.52 -10.37
C SER A 143 -6.62 -2.44 -9.14
N LEU A 144 -5.47 -2.97 -8.72
CA LEU A 144 -5.40 -3.86 -7.57
C LEU A 144 -5.57 -3.13 -6.23
N VAL A 145 -4.87 -2.00 -6.07
CA VAL A 145 -4.91 -1.20 -4.83
C VAL A 145 -6.15 -0.32 -4.84
N GLU A 146 -6.47 0.29 -5.97
CA GLU A 146 -7.67 1.11 -6.16
C GLU A 146 -8.95 0.33 -5.81
N ASP A 147 -9.12 -0.90 -6.30
CA ASP A 147 -10.30 -1.74 -6.03
C ASP A 147 -10.42 -2.09 -4.54
N GLN A 148 -9.30 -2.36 -3.86
CA GLN A 148 -9.29 -2.61 -2.43
C GLN A 148 -9.69 -1.36 -1.64
N ILE A 149 -9.25 -0.18 -2.06
CA ILE A 149 -9.59 1.10 -1.41
C ILE A 149 -11.09 1.40 -1.59
N TYR A 150 -11.63 1.24 -2.79
CA TYR A 150 -13.08 1.38 -3.02
C TYR A 150 -13.90 0.44 -2.13
N LYS A 151 -13.49 -0.84 -2.06
CA LYS A 151 -14.16 -1.83 -1.21
C LYS A 151 -14.07 -1.47 0.27
N LEU A 152 -12.94 -0.95 0.69
CA LEU A 152 -12.68 -0.57 2.09
C LEU A 152 -13.54 0.63 2.50
N LEU A 153 -13.64 1.64 1.62
CA LEU A 153 -14.36 2.89 1.88
C LEU A 153 -15.86 2.83 1.54
N TYR A 154 -16.34 1.69 1.04
CA TYR A 154 -17.75 1.54 0.68
C TYR A 154 -18.65 1.80 1.89
N GLY A 155 -19.60 2.74 1.72
CA GLY A 155 -20.56 3.10 2.77
C GLY A 155 -20.05 4.12 3.80
N TYR A 156 -18.81 4.57 3.72
CA TYR A 156 -18.33 5.67 4.56
C TYR A 156 -18.83 7.01 4.07
N SER A 157 -19.37 7.82 4.98
CA SER A 157 -19.89 9.17 4.68
C SER A 157 -18.80 10.19 4.33
N TYR A 158 -17.56 9.90 4.69
CA TYR A 158 -16.38 10.75 4.46
C TYR A 158 -15.48 10.25 3.33
N ALA A 159 -15.99 9.38 2.46
CA ALA A 159 -15.17 8.87 1.36
C ALA A 159 -14.69 10.03 0.45
N PRO A 160 -13.36 10.15 0.23
CA PRO A 160 -12.81 11.19 -0.63
C PRO A 160 -13.17 10.96 -2.10
N ARG A 161 -12.94 11.97 -2.93
CA ARG A 161 -12.94 11.77 -4.39
C ARG A 161 -11.69 10.99 -4.78
N ILE A 162 -11.89 9.84 -5.41
CA ILE A 162 -10.78 8.96 -5.80
C ILE A 162 -10.53 9.08 -7.30
N TYR A 163 -9.28 9.35 -7.64
CA TYR A 163 -8.76 9.40 -8.99
C TYR A 163 -7.75 8.28 -9.17
N GLY A 164 -7.94 7.46 -10.18
CA GLY A 164 -7.09 6.32 -10.46
C GLY A 164 -7.11 5.95 -11.94
N LYS A 165 -7.25 4.69 -12.28
CA LYS A 165 -7.29 4.21 -13.66
C LYS A 165 -8.42 4.83 -14.50
N ASN A 166 -9.54 5.18 -13.87
CA ASN A 166 -10.66 5.84 -14.54
C ASN A 166 -10.32 7.24 -15.07
N LEU A 167 -9.30 7.90 -14.53
CA LEU A 167 -8.85 9.20 -15.05
C LEU A 167 -8.28 9.06 -16.47
N LEU A 168 -7.53 7.98 -16.72
CA LEU A 168 -6.91 7.70 -18.01
C LEU A 168 -7.92 7.24 -19.07
N SER A 169 -8.95 6.52 -18.68
CA SER A 169 -10.01 6.04 -19.60
C SER A 169 -10.94 7.15 -20.12
N ARG A 170 -10.94 8.31 -19.47
CA ARG A 170 -11.70 9.49 -19.94
C ARG A 170 -10.90 10.40 -20.87
N CYS A 171 -9.60 10.14 -21.00
CA CYS A 171 -8.68 10.91 -21.86
C CYS A 171 -8.34 10.18 -23.18
N LEU A 172 -8.84 8.95 -23.36
CA LEU A 172 -8.73 8.15 -24.59
C LEU A 172 -10.11 8.02 -25.25
#